data_3b7f9654dbce20c0896642417420dbac
#
_entry.id   3b7f9654dbce20c0896642417420dbac
#
_cell.length_a   1.000
_cell.length_b   1.000
_cell.length_c   1.000
_cell.angle_alpha   90.00
_cell.angle_beta   90.00
_cell.angle_gamma   90.00
#
_symmetry.space_group_name_H-M   'P 1'
#
loop_
_entity.id
_entity.type
_entity.pdbx_description
1 polymer ?
#
loop_
_entity_poly.entity_id
_entity_poly.type
_entity_poly.pdbx_seq_one_letter_code
_entity_poly.pdbx_strand_id
1 'polypeptide(L)'
;MRTRWSCALAAARLGWPLQEVVIPVLKINKKRQSDVTAVEVDILRGASSVITSGQLAVTMYQAGPVTDKIQPRVLRAGIYTEAGDLISDSHDLTFDLSSDNPRERELQVRFVLTRKADEANGQEVILRLEEKHAGTSHYKEYKSLRYLMRRSFTSDFDF
;
A
#
# COMPACT_ATOMS: atom_id res chain seq x y z
N MET A 1 -12.69 -11.49 24.88
CA MET A 1 -12.29 -10.61 26.00
C MET A 1 -11.96 -11.45 27.22
N ARG A 2 -10.69 -11.57 27.57
CA ARG A 2 -10.28 -12.26 28.81
C ARG A 2 -9.81 -11.20 29.81
N THR A 3 -10.62 -10.94 30.82
CA THR A 3 -10.26 -10.15 31.99
C THR A 3 -9.45 -11.00 32.95
N ARG A 4 -8.18 -10.68 33.15
CA ARG A 4 -7.38 -11.27 34.22
C ARG A 4 -7.54 -10.42 35.46
N TRP A 5 -8.11 -11.02 36.48
CA TRP A 5 -8.15 -10.48 37.84
C TRP A 5 -6.89 -10.96 38.58
N SER A 6 -6.06 -10.04 39.04
CA SER A 6 -4.97 -10.35 39.95
C SER A 6 -5.24 -9.64 41.28
N CYS A 7 -5.60 -10.42 42.29
CA CYS A 7 -5.64 -9.94 43.67
C CYS A 7 -4.25 -10.08 44.27
N ALA A 8 -3.64 -8.98 44.68
CA ALA A 8 -2.46 -9.02 45.51
C ALA A 8 -2.88 -8.84 46.97
N LEU A 9 -2.80 -9.92 47.76
CA LEU A 9 -2.94 -9.92 49.21
C LEU A 9 -1.59 -9.59 49.83
N ALA A 10 -1.43 -8.42 50.41
CA ALA A 10 -0.32 -8.11 51.29
C ALA A 10 -0.80 -8.29 52.78
N ALA A 11 -0.35 -9.35 53.42
CA ALA A 11 -0.60 -9.59 54.85
C ALA A 11 0.45 -8.84 55.69
N ALA A 12 0.07 -7.79 56.35
CA ALA A 12 0.87 -7.19 57.43
C ALA A 12 0.31 -7.64 58.79
N ARG A 13 1.13 -8.42 59.52
CA ARG A 13 0.85 -8.81 60.92
C ARG A 13 1.21 -7.65 61.84
N LEU A 14 0.23 -7.00 62.42
CA LEU A 14 0.36 -6.20 63.67
C LEU A 14 -1.07 -5.98 64.22
N GLY A 15 -1.28 -6.35 65.45
CA GLY A 15 -2.57 -6.57 66.11
C GLY A 15 -3.37 -5.31 66.45
N TRP A 16 -3.98 -4.77 65.44
CA TRP A 16 -5.11 -3.80 65.56
C TRP A 16 -6.16 -4.25 64.54
N PRO A 17 -7.44 -4.04 64.78
CA PRO A 17 -8.47 -4.33 63.80
C PRO A 17 -8.40 -3.30 62.68
N LEU A 18 -7.51 -3.55 61.75
CA LEU A 18 -7.44 -2.81 60.52
C LEU A 18 -8.65 -3.21 59.66
N GLN A 19 -9.56 -2.26 59.48
CA GLN A 19 -10.50 -2.36 58.37
C GLN A 19 -9.65 -2.44 57.07
N GLU A 20 -9.61 -3.60 56.47
CA GLU A 20 -8.93 -3.79 55.18
C GLU A 20 -9.72 -3.00 54.13
N VAL A 21 -9.20 -1.84 53.74
CA VAL A 21 -9.71 -1.10 52.59
C VAL A 21 -9.10 -1.71 51.33
N VAL A 22 -9.86 -2.55 50.67
CA VAL A 22 -9.48 -3.10 49.36
C VAL A 22 -9.86 -2.05 48.31
N ILE A 23 -8.84 -1.41 47.75
CA ILE A 23 -9.02 -0.48 46.62
C ILE A 23 -8.80 -1.28 45.34
N PRO A 24 -9.82 -1.48 44.47
CA PRO A 24 -9.65 -2.14 43.21
C PRO A 24 -8.91 -1.19 42.25
N VAL A 25 -7.70 -1.58 41.83
CA VAL A 25 -6.94 -0.87 40.79
C VAL A 25 -7.21 -1.52 39.44
N LEU A 26 -7.98 -0.80 38.62
CA LEU A 26 -8.26 -1.22 37.24
C LEU A 26 -7.27 -0.56 36.29
N LYS A 27 -6.33 -1.32 35.72
CA LYS A 27 -5.43 -0.84 34.67
C LYS A 27 -6.02 -1.14 33.30
N ILE A 28 -6.63 -0.14 32.67
CA ILE A 28 -7.17 -0.25 31.31
C ILE A 28 -6.10 0.15 30.31
N ASN A 29 -5.55 -0.80 29.59
CA ASN A 29 -4.70 -0.54 28.44
C ASN A 29 -5.56 -0.61 27.17
N LYS A 30 -6.04 0.52 26.69
CA LYS A 30 -6.65 0.61 25.35
C LYS A 30 -5.53 0.70 24.32
N LYS A 31 -5.29 -0.39 23.57
CA LYS A 31 -4.51 -0.27 22.34
C LYS A 31 -5.32 0.62 21.40
N ARG A 32 -4.80 1.78 21.06
CA ARG A 32 -5.33 2.63 19.98
C ARG A 32 -5.02 1.92 18.65
N GLN A 33 -5.83 0.94 18.31
CA GLN A 33 -5.95 0.50 16.94
C GLN A 33 -7.02 1.42 16.34
N SER A 34 -6.68 2.20 15.33
CA SER A 34 -7.70 2.92 14.58
C SER A 34 -8.57 1.85 13.92
N ASP A 35 -9.86 1.85 14.21
CA ASP A 35 -10.82 0.95 13.54
C ASP A 35 -11.02 1.36 12.06
N VAL A 36 -10.29 2.39 11.62
CA VAL A 36 -10.30 2.93 10.26
C VAL A 36 -9.08 2.40 9.51
N THR A 37 -9.34 1.70 8.42
CA THR A 37 -8.32 1.17 7.50
C THR A 37 -8.42 1.89 6.16
N ALA A 38 -7.34 1.96 5.39
CA ALA A 38 -7.41 2.42 4.01
C ALA A 38 -7.68 1.23 3.09
N VAL A 39 -8.35 1.51 1.96
CA VAL A 39 -8.69 0.50 0.95
C VAL A 39 -7.44 -0.23 0.45
N GLU A 40 -7.54 -1.54 0.24
CA GLU A 40 -6.46 -2.32 -0.38
C GLU A 40 -6.54 -2.25 -1.90
N VAL A 41 -5.37 -2.14 -2.52
CA VAL A 41 -5.22 -2.04 -3.98
C VAL A 41 -4.30 -3.14 -4.45
N ASP A 42 -4.70 -3.83 -5.52
CA ASP A 42 -3.92 -4.87 -6.18
C ASP A 42 -3.59 -4.47 -7.62
N ILE A 43 -2.42 -4.93 -8.10
CA ILE A 43 -2.03 -4.82 -9.50
C ILE A 43 -2.47 -6.10 -10.18
N LEU A 44 -3.43 -6.02 -11.10
CA LEU A 44 -3.84 -7.16 -11.89
C LEU A 44 -2.78 -7.42 -12.96
N ARG A 45 -2.09 -8.56 -12.84
CA ARG A 45 -1.09 -8.98 -13.81
C ARG A 45 -1.78 -9.29 -15.15
N GLY A 46 -1.39 -8.59 -16.20
CA GLY A 46 -1.81 -8.93 -17.56
C GLY A 46 -1.22 -10.26 -18.04
N ALA A 47 -1.57 -10.66 -19.25
CA ALA A 47 -1.11 -11.92 -19.86
C ALA A 47 0.41 -11.96 -20.12
N SER A 48 1.07 -10.80 -20.20
CA SER A 48 2.52 -10.69 -20.48
C SER A 48 3.25 -9.99 -19.35
N SER A 49 4.40 -10.52 -18.98
CA SER A 49 5.37 -9.86 -18.11
C SER A 49 6.47 -9.14 -18.88
N VAL A 50 6.31 -8.98 -20.21
CA VAL A 50 7.28 -8.34 -21.09
C VAL A 50 6.68 -7.08 -21.69
N ILE A 51 7.43 -5.99 -21.64
CA ILE A 51 7.08 -4.72 -22.26
C ILE A 51 7.79 -4.64 -23.62
N THR A 52 7.02 -4.66 -24.71
CA THR A 52 7.55 -4.63 -26.10
C THR A 52 7.29 -3.31 -26.80
N SER A 53 6.41 -2.48 -26.26
CA SER A 53 6.00 -1.20 -26.85
C SER A 53 6.47 -0.01 -26.01
N GLY A 54 6.29 1.19 -26.53
CA GLY A 54 6.53 2.44 -25.77
C GLY A 54 5.50 2.74 -24.69
N GLN A 55 4.52 1.87 -24.49
CA GLN A 55 3.43 2.06 -23.52
C GLN A 55 3.14 0.74 -22.81
N LEU A 56 2.78 0.83 -21.54
CA LEU A 56 2.31 -0.29 -20.73
C LEU A 56 0.92 0.05 -20.16
N ALA A 57 -0.08 -0.76 -20.49
CA ALA A 57 -1.40 -0.67 -19.85
C ALA A 57 -1.48 -1.68 -18.71
N VAL A 58 -1.87 -1.20 -17.53
CA VAL A 58 -2.01 -2.01 -16.32
C VAL A 58 -3.36 -1.73 -15.70
N THR A 59 -4.04 -2.78 -15.25
CA THR A 59 -5.28 -2.66 -14.49
C THR A 59 -4.96 -2.79 -13.00
N MET A 60 -5.44 -1.83 -12.24
CA MET A 60 -5.37 -1.85 -10.78
C MET A 60 -6.76 -2.13 -10.23
N TYR A 61 -6.83 -2.90 -9.19
CA TYR A 61 -8.08 -3.35 -8.58
C TYR A 61 -8.17 -2.89 -7.14
N GLN A 62 -9.26 -2.22 -6.83
CA GLN A 62 -9.62 -1.85 -5.47
C GLN A 62 -10.38 -3.01 -4.81
N ALA A 63 -9.80 -3.62 -3.76
CA ALA A 63 -10.30 -4.87 -3.18
C ALA A 63 -11.67 -4.73 -2.49
N GLY A 64 -11.97 -3.55 -1.93
CA GLY A 64 -13.24 -3.30 -1.25
C GLY A 64 -13.81 -1.92 -1.57
N PRO A 65 -15.11 -1.69 -1.36
CA PRO A 65 -15.71 -0.37 -1.48
C PRO A 65 -15.24 0.55 -0.36
N VAL A 66 -15.17 1.85 -0.62
CA VAL A 66 -14.95 2.86 0.40
C VAL A 66 -16.21 2.98 1.25
N THR A 67 -16.02 2.99 2.57
CA THR A 67 -17.08 3.10 3.58
C THR A 67 -16.63 4.02 4.72
N ASP A 68 -17.48 4.30 5.68
CA ASP A 68 -17.11 5.10 6.86
C ASP A 68 -15.90 4.55 7.64
N LYS A 69 -15.66 3.23 7.54
CA LYS A 69 -14.54 2.53 8.20
C LYS A 69 -13.36 2.27 7.28
N ILE A 70 -13.59 2.26 5.97
CA ILE A 70 -12.57 2.02 4.93
C ILE A 70 -12.40 3.31 4.15
N GLN A 71 -11.29 3.98 4.37
CA GLN A 71 -10.99 5.27 3.74
C GLN A 71 -10.37 5.09 2.35
N PRO A 72 -10.54 6.08 1.46
CA PRO A 72 -9.87 6.09 0.17
C PRO A 72 -8.35 6.09 0.34
N ARG A 73 -7.65 5.58 -0.67
CA ARG A 73 -6.18 5.55 -0.72
C ARG A 73 -5.68 6.29 -1.95
N VAL A 74 -4.65 7.09 -1.77
CA VAL A 74 -3.95 7.77 -2.86
C VAL A 74 -2.59 7.14 -3.02
N LEU A 75 -2.28 6.64 -4.22
CA LEU A 75 -1.02 6.01 -4.56
C LEU A 75 -0.40 6.70 -5.77
N ARG A 76 0.92 6.88 -5.74
CA ARG A 76 1.70 7.25 -6.92
C ARG A 76 2.13 5.98 -7.62
N ALA A 77 1.91 5.92 -8.93
CA ALA A 77 2.32 4.81 -9.79
C ALA A 77 3.35 5.27 -10.81
N GLY A 78 4.39 4.48 -11.03
CA GLY A 78 5.42 4.74 -12.03
C GLY A 78 6.26 3.49 -12.31
N ILE A 79 6.99 3.50 -13.43
CA ILE A 79 7.90 2.42 -13.80
C ILE A 79 9.33 2.89 -13.57
N TYR A 80 10.08 2.09 -12.84
CA TYR A 80 11.44 2.39 -12.40
C TYR A 80 12.42 1.31 -12.87
N THR A 81 13.67 1.68 -13.04
CA THR A 81 14.77 0.72 -13.17
C THR A 81 15.08 0.06 -11.83
N GLU A 82 15.91 -0.99 -11.82
CA GLU A 82 16.41 -1.55 -10.55
C GLU A 82 17.24 -0.54 -9.75
N ALA A 83 17.90 0.41 -10.41
CA ALA A 83 18.63 1.49 -9.77
C ALA A 83 17.71 2.53 -9.10
N GLY A 84 16.40 2.52 -9.40
CA GLY A 84 15.42 3.44 -8.83
C GLY A 84 15.14 4.67 -9.69
N ASP A 85 15.62 4.72 -10.93
CA ASP A 85 15.35 5.80 -11.85
C ASP A 85 13.98 5.65 -12.50
N LEU A 86 13.19 6.72 -12.52
CA LEU A 86 11.89 6.74 -13.18
C LEU A 86 12.07 6.79 -14.70
N ILE A 87 11.50 5.80 -15.40
CA ILE A 87 11.58 5.65 -16.85
C ILE A 87 10.26 5.79 -17.59
N SER A 88 9.18 6.12 -16.87
CA SER A 88 7.85 6.41 -17.41
C SER A 88 7.34 7.76 -16.90
N ASP A 89 6.17 8.15 -17.38
CA ASP A 89 5.33 9.11 -16.66
C ASP A 89 4.91 8.55 -15.28
N SER A 90 4.54 9.44 -14.37
CA SER A 90 4.02 9.08 -13.05
C SER A 90 2.58 9.57 -12.90
N HIS A 91 1.74 8.71 -12.30
CA HIS A 91 0.34 9.00 -12.08
C HIS A 91 0.01 8.98 -10.59
N ASP A 92 -0.65 10.02 -10.09
CA ASP A 92 -1.25 10.01 -8.76
C ASP A 92 -2.68 9.47 -8.90
N LEU A 93 -2.93 8.28 -8.34
CA LEU A 93 -4.17 7.54 -8.48
C LEU A 93 -4.94 7.56 -7.16
N THR A 94 -6.22 7.91 -7.23
CA THR A 94 -7.11 7.92 -6.08
C THR A 94 -8.06 6.73 -6.19
N PHE A 95 -8.07 5.90 -5.15
CA PHE A 95 -8.95 4.74 -5.02
C PHE A 95 -10.02 5.07 -4.00
N ASP A 96 -11.14 5.60 -4.48
CA ASP A 96 -12.27 6.10 -3.69
C ASP A 96 -13.62 5.51 -4.10
N LEU A 97 -13.60 4.43 -4.88
CA LEU A 97 -14.80 3.81 -5.42
C LEU A 97 -15.61 3.14 -4.31
N SER A 98 -16.90 3.48 -4.24
CA SER A 98 -17.85 2.96 -3.26
C SER A 98 -18.77 1.86 -3.80
N SER A 99 -18.62 1.46 -5.08
CA SER A 99 -19.45 0.43 -5.70
C SER A 99 -19.16 -0.95 -5.08
N ASP A 100 -20.23 -1.71 -4.83
CA ASP A 100 -20.11 -3.11 -4.41
C ASP A 100 -19.74 -4.05 -5.57
N ASN A 101 -19.93 -3.60 -6.82
CA ASN A 101 -19.60 -4.37 -8.01
C ASN A 101 -18.08 -4.41 -8.23
N PRO A 102 -17.42 -5.60 -8.20
CA PRO A 102 -15.96 -5.70 -8.38
C PRO A 102 -15.46 -5.14 -9.72
N ARG A 103 -16.23 -5.25 -10.79
CA ARG A 103 -15.82 -4.75 -12.12
C ARG A 103 -15.75 -3.24 -12.21
N GLU A 104 -16.54 -2.54 -11.41
CA GLU A 104 -16.55 -1.08 -11.35
C GLU A 104 -15.40 -0.52 -10.51
N ARG A 105 -14.69 -1.40 -9.78
CA ARG A 105 -13.52 -1.05 -8.95
C ARG A 105 -12.19 -1.32 -9.64
N GLU A 106 -12.21 -1.56 -10.94
CA GLU A 106 -11.02 -1.69 -11.76
C GLU A 106 -10.65 -0.34 -12.36
N LEU A 107 -9.39 0.07 -12.19
CA LEU A 107 -8.83 1.28 -12.77
C LEU A 107 -7.75 0.90 -13.76
N GLN A 108 -7.97 1.19 -15.04
CA GLN A 108 -6.98 0.97 -16.09
C GLN A 108 -6.10 2.21 -16.23
N VAL A 109 -4.80 2.03 -16.10
CA VAL A 109 -3.78 3.08 -16.23
C VAL A 109 -2.82 2.72 -17.35
N ARG A 110 -2.48 3.72 -18.15
CA ARG A 110 -1.52 3.58 -19.25
C ARG A 110 -0.29 4.43 -18.94
N PHE A 111 0.85 3.75 -18.85
CA PHE A 111 2.16 4.39 -18.67
C PHE A 111 2.83 4.57 -20.01
N VAL A 112 3.36 5.77 -20.25
CA VAL A 112 4.16 6.10 -21.43
C VAL A 112 5.62 6.10 -21.02
N LEU A 113 6.42 5.27 -21.72
CA LEU A 113 7.86 5.17 -21.46
C LEU A 113 8.60 6.38 -22.03
N THR A 114 9.53 6.91 -21.26
CA THR A 114 10.43 7.98 -21.68
C THR A 114 11.62 7.43 -22.47
N ARG A 115 12.45 8.31 -23.06
CA ARG A 115 13.68 7.91 -23.74
C ARG A 115 14.67 7.19 -22.82
N LYS A 116 14.65 7.48 -21.51
CA LYS A 116 15.47 6.74 -20.52
C LYS A 116 15.18 5.25 -20.48
N ALA A 117 13.97 4.85 -20.88
CA ALA A 117 13.61 3.43 -20.97
C ALA A 117 14.40 2.67 -22.03
N ASP A 118 15.00 3.36 -23.02
CA ASP A 118 15.81 2.74 -24.06
C ASP A 118 17.13 2.18 -23.49
N GLU A 119 17.67 2.82 -22.46
CA GLU A 119 18.85 2.36 -21.75
C GLU A 119 18.58 1.10 -20.91
N ALA A 120 17.32 0.91 -20.49
CA ALA A 120 16.88 -0.25 -19.73
C ALA A 120 16.45 -1.43 -20.62
N ASN A 121 16.67 -1.37 -21.94
CA ASN A 121 16.28 -2.45 -22.84
C ASN A 121 17.05 -3.74 -22.54
N GLY A 122 16.35 -4.86 -22.44
CA GLY A 122 16.91 -6.15 -22.02
C GLY A 122 17.04 -6.32 -20.50
N GLN A 123 16.64 -5.33 -19.69
CA GLN A 123 16.71 -5.35 -18.23
C GLN A 123 15.34 -5.54 -17.59
N GLU A 124 15.33 -5.93 -16.32
CA GLU A 124 14.13 -5.91 -15.51
C GLU A 124 13.81 -4.49 -15.07
N VAL A 125 12.52 -4.14 -15.15
CA VAL A 125 11.97 -2.88 -14.68
C VAL A 125 10.84 -3.15 -13.72
N ILE A 126 10.59 -2.20 -12.82
CA ILE A 126 9.67 -2.39 -11.70
C ILE A 126 8.57 -1.35 -11.78
N LEU A 127 7.33 -1.79 -11.97
CA LEU A 127 6.16 -0.96 -11.71
C LEU A 127 5.98 -0.87 -10.20
N ARG A 128 6.06 0.34 -9.64
CA ARG A 128 5.85 0.59 -8.21
C ARG A 128 4.59 1.39 -7.98
N LEU A 129 3.87 0.98 -6.95
CA LEU A 129 2.86 1.79 -6.29
C LEU A 129 3.46 2.31 -4.99
N GLU A 130 3.46 3.61 -4.83
CA GLU A 130 4.06 4.28 -3.68
C GLU A 130 2.99 5.06 -2.92
N GLU A 131 2.98 4.94 -1.62
CA GLU A 131 2.09 5.68 -0.73
C GLU A 131 2.87 6.82 -0.07
N LYS A 132 2.30 8.01 -0.08
CA LYS A 132 2.89 9.15 0.60
C LYS A 132 2.77 8.97 2.12
N HIS A 133 3.89 9.05 2.81
CA HIS A 133 3.86 8.99 4.27
C HIS A 133 3.22 10.26 4.85
N ALA A 134 2.24 10.08 5.74
CA ALA A 134 1.50 11.19 6.33
C ALA A 134 2.45 12.20 7.00
N GLY A 135 2.28 13.49 6.68
CA GLY A 135 3.08 14.58 7.24
C GLY A 135 4.48 14.75 6.68
N THR A 136 4.86 13.99 5.66
CA THR A 136 6.20 14.08 5.03
C THR A 136 6.11 14.17 3.51
N SER A 137 7.24 14.47 2.86
CA SER A 137 7.39 14.39 1.40
C SER A 137 7.89 13.01 0.93
N HIS A 138 8.09 12.07 1.84
CA HIS A 138 8.61 10.75 1.52
C HIS A 138 7.51 9.81 1.06
N TYR A 139 7.86 8.98 0.08
CA TYR A 139 7.01 7.92 -0.44
C TYR A 139 7.54 6.58 0.05
N LYS A 140 6.63 5.69 0.41
CA LYS A 140 6.92 4.30 0.78
C LYS A 140 6.35 3.39 -0.27
N GLU A 141 7.12 2.40 -0.71
CA GLU A 141 6.63 1.36 -1.59
C GLU A 141 5.46 0.62 -0.93
N TYR A 142 4.34 0.56 -1.65
CA TYR A 142 3.13 -0.14 -1.24
C TYR A 142 3.06 -1.52 -1.87
N LYS A 143 3.14 -1.59 -3.20
CA LYS A 143 3.22 -2.84 -3.99
C LYS A 143 4.08 -2.60 -5.22
N SER A 144 4.70 -3.66 -5.71
CA SER A 144 5.49 -3.62 -6.93
C SER A 144 5.27 -4.86 -7.79
N LEU A 145 5.48 -4.71 -9.09
CA LEU A 145 5.42 -5.78 -10.07
C LEU A 145 6.56 -5.64 -11.07
N ARG A 146 7.29 -6.74 -11.33
CA ARG A 146 8.42 -6.75 -12.25
C ARG A 146 7.99 -7.10 -13.67
N TYR A 147 8.61 -6.41 -14.62
CA TYR A 147 8.47 -6.62 -16.05
C TYR A 147 9.86 -6.72 -16.70
N LEU A 148 9.97 -7.48 -17.76
CA LEU A 148 11.16 -7.49 -18.60
C LEU A 148 10.95 -6.51 -19.76
N MET A 149 11.88 -5.57 -19.93
CA MET A 149 11.86 -4.64 -21.07
C MET A 149 12.48 -5.31 -22.32
N ARG A 150 11.71 -5.43 -23.39
CA ARG A 150 12.17 -5.93 -24.70
C ARG A 150 11.55 -5.10 -25.82
N ARG A 151 12.05 -3.89 -26.01
CA ARG A 151 11.63 -3.03 -27.11
C ARG A 151 12.45 -3.38 -28.34
N SER A 152 11.80 -3.68 -29.47
CA SER A 152 12.43 -3.68 -30.77
C SER A 152 12.55 -2.23 -31.23
N PHE A 153 13.78 -1.74 -31.39
CA PHE A 153 14.02 -0.47 -32.05
C PHE A 153 13.82 -0.71 -33.55
N THR A 154 12.75 -0.21 -34.11
CA THR A 154 12.76 0.13 -35.53
C THR A 154 13.62 1.38 -35.62
N SER A 155 14.89 1.22 -35.98
CA SER A 155 15.65 2.35 -36.52
C SER A 155 14.94 2.75 -37.79
N ASP A 156 14.14 3.82 -37.72
CA ASP A 156 13.77 4.52 -38.93
C ASP A 156 15.07 5.09 -39.50
N PHE A 157 15.66 4.34 -40.41
CA PHE A 157 16.61 4.88 -41.35
C PHE A 157 15.80 5.77 -42.30
N ASP A 158 15.65 7.02 -41.93
CA ASP A 158 15.32 8.06 -42.89
C ASP A 158 16.45 8.12 -43.92
N PHE A 159 16.12 7.73 -45.17
CA PHE A 159 16.92 7.98 -46.35
C PHE A 159 16.70 9.41 -46.83
#